data_d16dde733f0b14c7e8ced16450721501
#
_entry.id   d16dde733f0b14c7e8ced16450721501
#
_cell.length_a   1.000
_cell.length_b   1.000
_cell.length_c   1.000
_cell.angle_alpha   90.00
_cell.angle_beta   90.00
_cell.angle_gamma   90.00
#
_symmetry.space_group_name_H-M   'P 1'
#
loop_
_entity.id
_entity.type
_entity.pdbx_description
1 polymer ?
#
loop_
_entity_poly.entity_id
_entity_poly.type
_entity_poly.pdbx_seq_one_letter_code
_entity_poly.pdbx_strand_id
1 'polypeptide(L)'
;MVYDITSSIANRPDFAKNRKMNTQTQRTSTPPQKLQWCQLGLHNYIKMLIIGILFCYLFRDEIQTIIHRWLTDSSWSHGFLIPMFSLYFINQHKEEILRSVQNNELKPNYTGLFFLICGVLFYPFNIVQLQYGYLRPIGMIVTLGAIVLFLGGWRLVKYTWLPIVFLMFAVPLPRRYYVSLTMPMRHLAAAVATALLNLVGGMEATVNGVVIDVIYKGRQLEPSLNVAEACSGMRLLMAFLALGVAMAYLHHRPLWQRLVLLASTIPIAIFCNIVRVTVTGFIYVLIHPKYTQGIYHDTLGLAMLPLAFGLYGFLAWFMSSLFIEEADVGQPADIVVRRHSSRRSPKPQQDDT
;
A
#
# COMPACT_ATOMS: atom_id res chain seq x y z
N MET A 1 14.25 -46.07 61.99
CA MET A 1 12.87 -45.74 62.19
C MET A 1 12.48 -44.81 61.05
N VAL A 2 12.16 -45.38 59.89
CA VAL A 2 11.74 -44.65 58.69
C VAL A 2 10.29 -45.05 58.44
N TYR A 3 9.38 -44.14 58.67
CA TYR A 3 7.96 -44.37 58.48
C TYR A 3 7.57 -44.24 57.01
N ASP A 4 6.89 -45.24 56.56
CA ASP A 4 6.31 -45.42 55.23
C ASP A 4 5.08 -44.49 55.04
N ILE A 5 5.16 -43.51 54.15
CA ILE A 5 4.08 -42.52 53.84
C ILE A 5 3.45 -42.77 52.48
N THR A 6 3.57 -43.95 51.91
CA THR A 6 3.10 -44.23 50.55
C THR A 6 1.70 -44.87 50.45
N SER A 7 1.00 -45.18 51.56
CA SER A 7 -0.29 -45.89 51.51
C SER A 7 -1.55 -45.03 51.67
N SER A 8 -1.43 -43.72 51.87
CA SER A 8 -2.62 -42.87 52.21
C SER A 8 -3.16 -42.01 51.08
N ILE A 9 -2.63 -42.04 49.88
CA ILE A 9 -3.07 -41.15 48.77
C ILE A 9 -3.96 -41.86 47.74
N ALA A 10 -4.15 -43.16 47.82
CA ALA A 10 -4.83 -43.96 46.78
C ALA A 10 -6.37 -44.03 46.89
N ASN A 11 -7.01 -43.42 47.92
CA ASN A 11 -8.45 -43.65 48.18
C ASN A 11 -9.23 -42.32 48.34
N ARG A 12 -9.03 -41.34 47.43
CA ARG A 12 -9.96 -40.19 47.31
C ARG A 12 -10.81 -40.34 46.04
N PRO A 13 -12.14 -40.42 46.15
CA PRO A 13 -13.06 -40.56 45.00
C PRO A 13 -13.03 -39.41 44.00
N ASP A 14 -12.40 -38.28 44.33
CA ASP A 14 -12.32 -37.10 43.47
C ASP A 14 -11.31 -37.23 42.30
N PHE A 15 -10.36 -38.13 42.40
CA PHE A 15 -9.36 -38.36 41.32
C PHE A 15 -9.93 -39.10 40.10
N ALA A 16 -10.96 -39.91 40.30
CA ALA A 16 -11.61 -40.69 39.25
C ALA A 16 -12.56 -39.81 38.39
N LYS A 17 -13.16 -38.78 39.02
CA LYS A 17 -14.12 -37.88 38.38
C LYS A 17 -13.42 -36.85 37.46
N ASN A 18 -12.23 -36.40 37.83
CA ASN A 18 -11.44 -35.48 37.02
C ASN A 18 -10.78 -36.20 35.80
N ARG A 19 -10.61 -37.52 35.83
CA ARG A 19 -10.06 -38.24 34.66
C ARG A 19 -11.09 -38.45 33.55
N LYS A 20 -12.39 -38.48 33.86
CA LYS A 20 -13.47 -38.56 32.85
C LYS A 20 -13.84 -37.22 32.23
N MET A 21 -13.54 -36.11 32.88
CA MET A 21 -13.87 -34.77 32.38
C MET A 21 -12.79 -34.22 31.42
N ASN A 22 -11.59 -34.78 31.42
CA ASN A 22 -10.48 -34.32 30.55
C ASN A 22 -10.35 -35.10 29.21
N THR A 23 -11.27 -36.05 28.95
CA THR A 23 -11.23 -36.86 27.73
C THR A 23 -12.25 -36.38 26.65
N GLN A 24 -13.03 -35.33 26.93
CA GLN A 24 -14.05 -34.86 26.00
C GLN A 24 -13.77 -33.52 25.32
N THR A 25 -12.55 -32.96 25.44
CA THR A 25 -12.20 -31.72 24.73
C THR A 25 -10.99 -31.93 23.81
N GLN A 26 -10.92 -33.04 23.12
CA GLN A 26 -10.25 -33.01 21.81
C GLN A 26 -11.25 -32.38 20.82
N ARG A 27 -11.34 -31.04 20.85
CA ARG A 27 -11.78 -30.31 19.69
C ARG A 27 -10.79 -30.64 18.58
N THR A 28 -11.24 -31.47 17.66
CA THR A 28 -10.62 -31.60 16.35
C THR A 28 -10.57 -30.20 15.76
N SER A 29 -9.44 -29.53 15.92
CA SER A 29 -9.14 -28.31 15.19
C SER A 29 -8.96 -28.74 13.72
N THR A 30 -10.08 -28.82 13.00
CA THR A 30 -10.06 -28.76 11.55
C THR A 30 -9.20 -27.56 11.18
N PRO A 31 -8.18 -27.73 10.31
CA PRO A 31 -7.36 -26.61 9.89
C PRO A 31 -8.29 -25.51 9.40
N PRO A 32 -8.01 -24.22 9.71
CA PRO A 32 -8.89 -23.14 9.36
C PRO A 32 -9.12 -23.16 7.84
N GLN A 33 -10.36 -23.44 7.45
CA GLN A 33 -10.74 -23.51 6.05
C GLN A 33 -10.47 -22.11 5.45
N LYS A 34 -9.57 -22.02 4.47
CA LYS A 34 -9.28 -20.78 3.77
C LYS A 34 -10.55 -20.33 3.04
N LEU A 35 -11.16 -19.26 3.53
CA LEU A 35 -12.36 -18.70 2.95
C LEU A 35 -12.05 -18.11 1.56
N GLN A 36 -12.95 -18.34 0.61
CA GLN A 36 -12.83 -17.80 -0.75
C GLN A 36 -14.01 -16.87 -1.04
N TRP A 37 -13.79 -15.89 -1.91
CA TRP A 37 -14.81 -14.93 -2.30
C TRP A 37 -16.10 -15.58 -2.81
N CYS A 38 -16.02 -16.72 -3.50
CA CYS A 38 -17.21 -17.45 -3.99
C CYS A 38 -18.21 -17.84 -2.88
N GLN A 39 -17.80 -17.85 -1.61
CA GLN A 39 -18.66 -18.16 -0.46
C GLN A 39 -19.53 -16.96 -0.01
N LEU A 40 -19.38 -15.79 -0.64
CA LEU A 40 -20.14 -14.58 -0.29
C LEU A 40 -21.65 -14.70 -0.59
N GLY A 41 -22.04 -15.65 -1.44
CA GLY A 41 -23.41 -15.88 -1.86
C GLY A 41 -23.86 -14.96 -2.99
N LEU A 42 -24.64 -15.51 -3.93
CA LEU A 42 -25.10 -14.82 -5.13
C LEU A 42 -25.88 -13.52 -4.82
N HIS A 43 -26.68 -13.55 -3.75
CA HIS A 43 -27.48 -12.38 -3.34
C HIS A 43 -26.61 -11.15 -2.99
N ASN A 44 -25.49 -11.35 -2.30
CA ASN A 44 -24.57 -10.26 -1.96
C ASN A 44 -23.85 -9.74 -3.21
N TYR A 45 -23.50 -10.61 -4.15
CA TYR A 45 -22.94 -10.18 -5.45
C TYR A 45 -23.92 -9.32 -6.24
N ILE A 46 -25.20 -9.72 -6.31
CA ILE A 46 -26.25 -8.94 -7.00
C ILE A 46 -26.38 -7.56 -6.34
N LYS A 47 -26.43 -7.48 -5.01
CA LYS A 47 -26.48 -6.19 -4.29
C LYS A 47 -25.29 -5.32 -4.62
N MET A 48 -24.07 -5.87 -4.55
CA MET A 48 -22.84 -5.13 -4.87
C MET A 48 -22.84 -4.65 -6.32
N LEU A 49 -23.29 -5.47 -7.26
CA LEU A 49 -23.40 -5.13 -8.68
C LEU A 49 -24.37 -3.96 -8.91
N ILE A 50 -25.57 -4.04 -8.33
CA ILE A 50 -26.58 -2.96 -8.44
C ILE A 50 -26.04 -1.65 -7.88
N ILE A 51 -25.47 -1.69 -6.67
CA ILE A 51 -24.90 -0.50 -6.03
C ILE A 51 -23.73 0.05 -6.86
N GLY A 52 -22.88 -0.83 -7.39
CA GLY A 52 -21.76 -0.45 -8.27
C GLY A 52 -22.24 0.24 -9.55
N ILE A 53 -23.29 -0.29 -10.21
CA ILE A 53 -23.87 0.32 -11.41
C ILE A 53 -24.46 1.70 -11.07
N LEU A 54 -25.23 1.81 -9.99
CA LEU A 54 -25.81 3.10 -9.56
C LEU A 54 -24.73 4.12 -9.22
N PHE A 55 -23.67 3.71 -8.55
CA PHE A 55 -22.51 4.54 -8.24
C PHE A 55 -21.81 5.02 -9.52
N CYS A 56 -21.52 4.12 -10.44
CA CYS A 56 -20.90 4.46 -11.72
C CYS A 56 -21.79 5.38 -12.57
N TYR A 57 -23.10 5.19 -12.53
CA TYR A 57 -24.04 6.05 -13.23
C TYR A 57 -24.07 7.47 -12.62
N LEU A 58 -24.12 7.57 -11.30
CA LEU A 58 -24.13 8.86 -10.58
C LEU A 58 -22.86 9.67 -10.84
N PHE A 59 -21.69 9.03 -10.82
CA PHE A 59 -20.38 9.68 -10.94
C PHE A 59 -19.74 9.50 -12.33
N ARG A 60 -20.54 9.16 -13.36
CA ARG A 60 -20.03 8.85 -14.71
C ARG A 60 -19.10 9.94 -15.27
N ASP A 61 -19.49 11.21 -15.10
CA ASP A 61 -18.75 12.34 -15.67
C ASP A 61 -17.39 12.51 -14.99
N GLU A 62 -17.32 12.29 -13.67
CA GLU A 62 -16.06 12.34 -12.91
C GLU A 62 -15.16 11.14 -13.25
N ILE A 63 -15.75 9.94 -13.34
CA ILE A 63 -15.00 8.73 -13.73
C ILE A 63 -14.42 8.90 -15.14
N GLN A 64 -15.19 9.40 -16.09
CA GLN A 64 -14.72 9.68 -17.44
C GLN A 64 -13.61 10.74 -17.45
N THR A 65 -13.76 11.81 -16.69
CA THR A 65 -12.75 12.89 -16.57
C THR A 65 -11.45 12.36 -15.99
N ILE A 66 -11.51 11.53 -14.94
CA ILE A 66 -10.35 10.93 -14.28
C ILE A 66 -9.65 9.96 -15.26
N ILE A 67 -10.39 9.06 -15.90
CA ILE A 67 -9.84 8.10 -16.88
C ILE A 67 -9.22 8.86 -18.06
N HIS A 68 -9.89 9.88 -18.59
CA HIS A 68 -9.35 10.70 -19.67
C HIS A 68 -8.00 11.33 -19.27
N ARG A 69 -7.90 11.87 -18.06
CA ARG A 69 -6.63 12.41 -17.55
C ARG A 69 -5.56 11.36 -17.39
N TRP A 70 -5.89 10.14 -16.94
CA TRP A 70 -4.90 9.06 -16.86
C TRP A 70 -4.36 8.64 -18.23
N LEU A 71 -5.19 8.77 -19.28
CA LEU A 71 -4.80 8.43 -20.67
C LEU A 71 -4.03 9.54 -21.36
N THR A 72 -4.37 10.81 -21.10
CA THR A 72 -3.85 11.96 -21.84
C THR A 72 -2.72 12.67 -21.12
N ASP A 73 -2.72 12.70 -19.80
CA ASP A 73 -1.68 13.34 -19.00
C ASP A 73 -0.76 12.28 -18.40
N SER A 74 0.41 12.20 -18.99
CA SER A 74 1.44 11.25 -18.55
C SER A 74 1.83 11.40 -17.06
N SER A 75 1.57 12.55 -16.44
CA SER A 75 1.80 12.77 -14.99
C SER A 75 0.86 11.94 -14.11
N TRP A 76 -0.28 11.52 -14.64
CA TRP A 76 -1.31 10.79 -13.93
C TRP A 76 -1.51 9.35 -14.43
N SER A 77 -0.66 8.87 -15.32
CA SER A 77 -0.76 7.52 -15.87
C SER A 77 -0.70 6.40 -14.82
N HIS A 78 -0.05 6.65 -13.67
CA HIS A 78 -0.03 5.71 -12.54
C HIS A 78 -1.43 5.54 -11.89
N GLY A 79 -2.39 6.44 -12.18
CA GLY A 79 -3.75 6.38 -11.64
C GLY A 79 -4.46 5.06 -11.91
N PHE A 80 -4.18 4.37 -13.02
CA PHE A 80 -4.72 3.04 -13.30
C PHE A 80 -4.31 1.97 -12.30
N LEU A 81 -3.13 2.10 -11.72
CA LEU A 81 -2.62 1.14 -10.74
C LEU A 81 -3.29 1.29 -9.37
N ILE A 82 -3.76 2.49 -9.04
CA ILE A 82 -4.31 2.78 -7.71
C ILE A 82 -5.57 1.95 -7.38
N PRO A 83 -6.60 1.86 -8.26
CA PRO A 83 -7.73 0.97 -8.02
C PRO A 83 -7.33 -0.51 -7.90
N MET A 84 -6.34 -0.96 -8.68
CA MET A 84 -5.85 -2.34 -8.61
C MET A 84 -5.19 -2.62 -7.24
N PHE A 85 -4.34 -1.72 -6.75
CA PHE A 85 -3.75 -1.83 -5.41
C PHE A 85 -4.82 -1.74 -4.31
N SER A 86 -5.82 -0.88 -4.47
CA SER A 86 -6.95 -0.78 -3.54
C SER A 86 -7.70 -2.12 -3.44
N LEU A 87 -8.01 -2.76 -4.56
CA LEU A 87 -8.61 -4.09 -4.59
C LEU A 87 -7.70 -5.17 -3.99
N TYR A 88 -6.41 -5.08 -4.24
CA TYR A 88 -5.43 -5.98 -3.64
C TYR A 88 -5.41 -5.86 -2.11
N PHE A 89 -5.47 -4.64 -1.55
CA PHE A 89 -5.55 -4.42 -0.11
C PHE A 89 -6.84 -4.99 0.50
N ILE A 90 -7.97 -4.87 -0.19
CA ILE A 90 -9.22 -5.51 0.22
C ILE A 90 -9.05 -7.03 0.24
N ASN A 91 -8.37 -7.60 -0.77
CA ASN A 91 -8.12 -9.04 -0.83
C ASN A 91 -7.20 -9.56 0.28
N GLN A 92 -6.31 -8.74 0.82
CA GLN A 92 -5.48 -9.11 1.99
C GLN A 92 -6.35 -9.37 3.24
N HIS A 93 -7.45 -8.64 3.39
CA HIS A 93 -8.39 -8.80 4.50
C HIS A 93 -9.62 -9.66 4.16
N LYS A 94 -9.52 -10.49 3.10
CA LYS A 94 -10.66 -11.30 2.62
C LYS A 94 -11.23 -12.22 3.71
N GLU A 95 -10.37 -12.86 4.50
CA GLU A 95 -10.82 -13.82 5.51
C GLU A 95 -11.60 -13.13 6.63
N GLU A 96 -11.13 -11.98 7.11
CA GLU A 96 -11.79 -11.19 8.13
C GLU A 96 -13.14 -10.64 7.63
N ILE A 97 -13.17 -10.16 6.40
CA ILE A 97 -14.39 -9.65 5.76
C ILE A 97 -15.41 -10.78 5.59
N LEU A 98 -14.98 -11.93 5.03
CA LEU A 98 -15.89 -13.07 4.81
C LEU A 98 -16.41 -13.66 6.12
N ARG A 99 -15.55 -13.79 7.15
CA ARG A 99 -16.00 -14.21 8.49
C ARG A 99 -17.04 -13.26 9.07
N SER A 100 -16.82 -11.95 8.92
CA SER A 100 -17.78 -10.95 9.39
C SER A 100 -19.13 -11.04 8.68
N VAL A 101 -19.13 -11.39 7.38
CA VAL A 101 -20.37 -11.65 6.61
C VAL A 101 -21.06 -12.93 7.06
N GLN A 102 -20.30 -14.04 7.18
CA GLN A 102 -20.87 -15.34 7.58
C GLN A 102 -21.44 -15.33 9.00
N ASN A 103 -20.78 -14.64 9.91
CA ASN A 103 -21.25 -14.50 11.30
C ASN A 103 -22.40 -13.49 11.45
N ASN A 104 -22.90 -12.90 10.36
CA ASN A 104 -23.92 -11.84 10.38
C ASN A 104 -23.58 -10.66 11.29
N GLU A 105 -22.29 -10.33 11.37
CA GLU A 105 -21.76 -9.27 12.23
C GLU A 105 -21.82 -7.89 11.56
N LEU A 106 -22.03 -7.86 10.23
CA LEU A 106 -22.22 -6.64 9.47
C LEU A 106 -23.66 -6.13 9.65
N LYS A 107 -23.77 -5.02 10.36
CA LYS A 107 -25.06 -4.36 10.60
C LYS A 107 -25.10 -3.01 9.89
N PRO A 108 -26.19 -2.68 9.19
CA PRO A 108 -26.39 -1.35 8.62
C PRO A 108 -26.21 -0.27 9.69
N ASN A 109 -25.49 0.80 9.36
CA ASN A 109 -25.25 1.90 10.28
C ASN A 109 -25.93 3.18 9.77
N TYR A 110 -26.81 3.77 10.57
CA TYR A 110 -27.52 5.00 10.22
C TYR A 110 -26.60 6.20 10.04
N THR A 111 -25.43 6.24 10.72
CA THR A 111 -24.43 7.29 10.45
C THR A 111 -23.90 7.18 9.03
N GLY A 112 -23.72 5.94 8.50
CA GLY A 112 -23.37 5.71 7.09
C GLY A 112 -24.45 6.20 6.14
N LEU A 113 -25.74 6.01 6.47
CA LEU A 113 -26.85 6.54 5.68
C LEU A 113 -26.84 8.06 5.62
N PHE A 114 -26.60 8.73 6.75
CA PHE A 114 -26.49 10.17 6.81
C PHE A 114 -25.36 10.68 5.88
N PHE A 115 -24.14 10.13 5.98
CA PHE A 115 -23.03 10.51 5.11
C PHE A 115 -23.27 10.15 3.65
N LEU A 116 -24.00 9.07 3.37
CA LEU A 116 -24.38 8.70 2.00
C LEU A 116 -25.31 9.75 1.39
N ILE A 117 -26.36 10.14 2.11
CA ILE A 117 -27.29 11.19 1.66
C ILE A 117 -26.53 12.51 1.44
N CYS A 118 -25.68 12.90 2.41
CA CYS A 118 -24.85 14.10 2.26
C CYS A 118 -23.93 14.01 1.03
N GLY A 119 -23.28 12.89 0.79
CA GLY A 119 -22.38 12.68 -0.36
C GLY A 119 -23.11 12.73 -1.70
N VAL A 120 -24.26 12.09 -1.79
CA VAL A 120 -25.10 12.11 -3.01
C VAL A 120 -25.63 13.52 -3.30
N LEU A 121 -26.06 14.27 -2.27
CA LEU A 121 -26.53 15.64 -2.43
C LEU A 121 -25.39 16.63 -2.67
N PHE A 122 -24.21 16.37 -2.12
CA PHE A 122 -23.03 17.22 -2.30
C PHE A 122 -22.59 17.28 -3.78
N TYR A 123 -22.73 16.18 -4.51
CA TYR A 123 -22.27 16.13 -5.90
C TYR A 123 -23.00 17.14 -6.81
N PRO A 124 -24.33 17.15 -6.92
CA PRO A 124 -25.04 18.17 -7.70
C PRO A 124 -24.90 19.58 -7.11
N PHE A 125 -24.85 19.71 -5.78
CA PHE A 125 -24.60 21.01 -5.13
C PHE A 125 -23.24 21.59 -5.54
N ASN A 126 -22.19 20.77 -5.61
CA ASN A 126 -20.87 21.22 -6.08
C ASN A 126 -20.91 21.65 -7.56
N ILE A 127 -21.64 20.92 -8.41
CA ILE A 127 -21.75 21.26 -9.84
C ILE A 127 -22.41 22.63 -10.03
N VAL A 128 -23.48 22.91 -9.29
CA VAL A 128 -24.31 24.10 -9.49
C VAL A 128 -23.79 25.31 -8.73
N GLN A 129 -23.39 25.14 -7.47
CA GLN A 129 -23.08 26.25 -6.56
C GLN A 129 -21.57 26.46 -6.35
N LEU A 130 -20.85 25.44 -5.95
CA LEU A 130 -19.42 25.56 -5.61
C LEU A 130 -18.51 25.64 -6.83
N GLN A 131 -18.86 24.94 -7.91
CA GLN A 131 -18.11 24.84 -9.17
C GLN A 131 -16.63 24.50 -8.98
N TYR A 132 -16.29 23.84 -7.86
CA TYR A 132 -14.92 23.49 -7.51
C TYR A 132 -14.60 22.05 -7.95
N GLY A 133 -13.98 21.93 -9.14
CA GLY A 133 -13.77 20.65 -9.80
C GLY A 133 -13.01 19.60 -8.99
N TYR A 134 -12.11 20.02 -8.08
CA TYR A 134 -11.33 19.07 -7.26
C TYR A 134 -12.15 18.40 -6.14
N LEU A 135 -13.19 19.06 -5.64
CA LEU A 135 -14.05 18.47 -4.60
C LEU A 135 -14.98 17.38 -5.12
N ARG A 136 -15.25 17.33 -6.43
CA ARG A 136 -16.14 16.33 -7.03
C ARG A 136 -15.60 14.91 -6.89
N PRO A 137 -14.36 14.60 -7.33
CA PRO A 137 -13.80 13.26 -7.15
C PRO A 137 -13.55 12.91 -5.68
N ILE A 138 -13.27 13.89 -4.81
CA ILE A 138 -13.18 13.66 -3.36
C ILE A 138 -14.56 13.24 -2.82
N GLY A 139 -15.62 13.98 -3.19
CA GLY A 139 -16.99 13.64 -2.84
C GLY A 139 -17.38 12.23 -3.31
N MET A 140 -16.96 11.82 -4.50
CA MET A 140 -17.13 10.45 -5.00
C MET A 140 -16.49 9.41 -4.07
N ILE A 141 -15.22 9.61 -3.65
CA ILE A 141 -14.52 8.68 -2.75
C ILE A 141 -15.17 8.65 -1.36
N VAL A 142 -15.57 9.81 -0.84
CA VAL A 142 -16.29 9.90 0.44
C VAL A 142 -17.64 9.18 0.36
N THR A 143 -18.37 9.33 -0.74
CA THR A 143 -19.64 8.60 -0.98
C THR A 143 -19.41 7.10 -1.03
N LEU A 144 -18.32 6.63 -1.65
CA LEU A 144 -17.94 5.21 -1.64
C LEU A 144 -17.70 4.72 -0.20
N GLY A 145 -16.99 5.51 0.61
CA GLY A 145 -16.78 5.21 2.03
C GLY A 145 -18.09 5.17 2.83
N ALA A 146 -19.01 6.10 2.54
CA ALA A 146 -20.32 6.14 3.16
C ALA A 146 -21.18 4.92 2.79
N ILE A 147 -21.13 4.43 1.54
CA ILE A 147 -21.79 3.18 1.12
C ILE A 147 -21.25 2.00 1.95
N VAL A 148 -19.92 1.89 2.08
CA VAL A 148 -19.30 0.82 2.86
C VAL A 148 -19.69 0.91 4.34
N LEU A 149 -19.71 2.12 4.91
CA LEU A 149 -20.13 2.36 6.29
C LEU A 149 -21.61 2.03 6.50
N PHE A 150 -22.46 2.37 5.54
CA PHE A 150 -23.90 2.05 5.60
C PHE A 150 -24.14 0.55 5.55
N LEU A 151 -23.50 -0.17 4.62
CA LEU A 151 -23.75 -1.60 4.42
C LEU A 151 -23.13 -2.50 5.49
N GLY A 152 -21.92 -2.19 5.93
CA GLY A 152 -21.14 -3.07 6.81
C GLY A 152 -20.78 -2.49 8.17
N GLY A 153 -21.18 -1.22 8.42
CA GLY A 153 -20.87 -0.52 9.67
C GLY A 153 -19.37 -0.27 9.87
N TRP A 154 -19.00 0.17 11.05
CA TRP A 154 -17.61 0.47 11.43
C TRP A 154 -16.68 -0.74 11.34
N ARG A 155 -17.24 -1.96 11.42
CA ARG A 155 -16.47 -3.18 11.32
C ARG A 155 -15.90 -3.38 9.92
N LEU A 156 -16.71 -3.17 8.89
CA LEU A 156 -16.25 -3.25 7.51
C LEU A 156 -15.29 -2.11 7.17
N VAL A 157 -15.59 -0.90 7.65
CA VAL A 157 -14.72 0.28 7.47
C VAL A 157 -13.32 0.03 8.03
N LYS A 158 -13.19 -0.65 9.18
CA LYS A 158 -11.89 -0.99 9.77
C LYS A 158 -10.95 -1.70 8.79
N TYR A 159 -11.47 -2.54 7.90
CA TYR A 159 -10.68 -3.28 6.91
C TYR A 159 -10.57 -2.57 5.57
N THR A 160 -11.50 -1.63 5.29
CA THR A 160 -11.60 -0.99 3.96
C THR A 160 -11.25 0.49 3.96
N TRP A 161 -11.01 1.13 5.11
CA TRP A 161 -10.71 2.56 5.17
C TRP A 161 -9.46 2.93 4.36
N LEU A 162 -8.38 2.15 4.48
CA LEU A 162 -7.15 2.44 3.76
C LEU A 162 -7.31 2.23 2.24
N PRO A 163 -7.86 1.10 1.73
CA PRO A 163 -8.20 0.96 0.32
C PRO A 163 -9.00 2.13 -0.23
N ILE A 164 -10.00 2.64 0.51
CA ILE A 164 -10.83 3.76 0.08
C ILE A 164 -10.03 5.07 0.07
N VAL A 165 -9.29 5.37 1.14
CA VAL A 165 -8.44 6.58 1.20
C VAL A 165 -7.34 6.51 0.15
N PHE A 166 -6.81 5.32 -0.15
CA PHE A 166 -5.78 5.13 -1.17
C PHE A 166 -6.22 5.57 -2.57
N LEU A 167 -7.52 5.50 -2.88
CA LEU A 167 -8.08 6.03 -4.13
C LEU A 167 -7.85 7.54 -4.32
N MET A 168 -7.56 8.29 -3.25
CA MET A 168 -7.20 9.70 -3.36
C MET A 168 -5.96 9.93 -4.22
N PHE A 169 -5.02 8.97 -4.27
CA PHE A 169 -3.84 9.05 -5.14
C PHE A 169 -4.17 8.90 -6.63
N ALA A 170 -5.36 8.40 -6.97
CA ALA A 170 -5.84 8.32 -8.34
C ALA A 170 -6.44 9.65 -8.83
N VAL A 171 -6.76 10.58 -7.91
CA VAL A 171 -7.39 11.85 -8.21
C VAL A 171 -6.33 12.89 -8.61
N PRO A 172 -6.40 13.44 -9.83
CA PRO A 172 -5.47 14.46 -10.27
C PRO A 172 -5.56 15.73 -9.43
N LEU A 173 -4.44 16.15 -8.84
CA LEU A 173 -4.35 17.39 -8.07
C LEU A 173 -4.53 18.62 -8.99
N PRO A 174 -5.18 19.69 -8.51
CA PRO A 174 -5.21 20.96 -9.23
C PRO A 174 -3.80 21.48 -9.52
N ARG A 175 -3.57 21.95 -10.73
CA ARG A 175 -2.25 22.40 -11.21
C ARG A 175 -1.57 23.38 -10.23
N ARG A 176 -2.34 24.24 -9.58
CA ARG A 176 -1.80 25.20 -8.61
C ARG A 176 -1.05 24.54 -7.46
N TYR A 177 -1.70 23.57 -6.77
CA TYR A 177 -1.10 22.87 -5.64
C TYR A 177 0.06 21.98 -6.09
N TYR A 178 -0.13 21.34 -7.23
CA TYR A 178 0.84 20.52 -7.87
C TYR A 178 2.13 21.27 -8.19
N VAL A 179 2.05 22.44 -8.81
CA VAL A 179 3.21 23.29 -9.13
C VAL A 179 3.87 23.78 -7.85
N SER A 180 3.10 24.31 -6.89
CA SER A 180 3.62 24.81 -5.62
C SER A 180 4.40 23.76 -4.84
N LEU A 181 3.92 22.50 -4.82
CA LEU A 181 4.58 21.39 -4.12
C LEU A 181 5.90 20.98 -4.78
N THR A 182 6.01 21.09 -6.10
CA THR A 182 7.12 20.52 -6.87
C THR A 182 8.16 21.54 -7.28
N MET A 183 7.84 22.85 -7.28
CA MET A 183 8.81 23.89 -7.62
C MET A 183 10.07 23.87 -6.75
N PRO A 184 10.01 23.71 -5.41
CA PRO A 184 11.22 23.60 -4.61
C PRO A 184 12.14 22.43 -5.03
N MET A 185 11.54 21.28 -5.37
CA MET A 185 12.30 20.11 -5.84
C MET A 185 12.96 20.36 -7.22
N ARG A 186 12.29 21.13 -8.09
CA ARG A 186 12.84 21.50 -9.41
C ARG A 186 14.00 22.46 -9.28
N HIS A 187 13.89 23.46 -8.42
CA HIS A 187 14.96 24.40 -8.13
C HIS A 187 16.20 23.67 -7.57
N LEU A 188 15.98 22.78 -6.60
CA LEU A 188 17.06 21.97 -6.03
C LEU A 188 17.72 21.08 -7.10
N ALA A 189 16.92 20.41 -7.92
CA ALA A 189 17.44 19.56 -8.99
C ALA A 189 18.21 20.36 -10.05
N ALA A 190 17.72 21.54 -10.43
CA ALA A 190 18.41 22.45 -11.35
C ALA A 190 19.77 22.90 -10.77
N ALA A 191 19.78 23.34 -9.52
CA ALA A 191 21.02 23.80 -8.86
C ALA A 191 22.06 22.69 -8.76
N VAL A 192 21.66 21.48 -8.31
CA VAL A 192 22.58 20.35 -8.17
C VAL A 192 23.06 19.86 -9.56
N ALA A 193 22.16 19.77 -10.53
CA ALA A 193 22.55 19.39 -11.90
C ALA A 193 23.53 20.39 -12.52
N THR A 194 23.31 21.70 -12.35
CA THR A 194 24.23 22.74 -12.79
C THR A 194 25.61 22.60 -12.14
N ALA A 195 25.64 22.34 -10.82
CA ALA A 195 26.91 22.11 -10.13
C ALA A 195 27.65 20.87 -10.66
N LEU A 196 26.93 19.77 -10.93
CA LEU A 196 27.51 18.54 -11.50
C LEU A 196 27.97 18.72 -12.95
N LEU A 197 27.24 19.48 -13.77
CA LEU A 197 27.65 19.81 -15.14
C LEU A 197 28.95 20.63 -15.16
N ASN A 198 29.09 21.59 -14.23
CA ASN A 198 30.31 22.41 -14.11
C ASN A 198 31.55 21.66 -13.64
N LEU A 199 31.39 20.41 -13.14
CA LEU A 199 32.56 19.55 -12.82
C LEU A 199 33.25 19.01 -14.10
N VAL A 200 32.56 19.08 -15.26
CA VAL A 200 33.12 18.60 -16.50
C VAL A 200 33.88 19.71 -17.21
N GLY A 201 35.16 19.48 -17.51
CA GLY A 201 36.04 20.48 -18.13
C GLY A 201 35.50 20.99 -19.48
N GLY A 202 35.53 22.32 -19.65
CA GLY A 202 35.02 22.98 -20.87
C GLY A 202 33.51 23.17 -20.91
N MET A 203 32.81 22.94 -19.80
CA MET A 203 31.37 23.15 -19.63
C MET A 203 31.15 24.27 -18.60
N GLU A 204 30.39 25.27 -18.98
CA GLU A 204 29.92 26.35 -18.11
C GLU A 204 28.40 26.34 -18.11
N ALA A 205 27.79 25.95 -16.99
CA ALA A 205 26.36 25.94 -16.81
C ALA A 205 25.96 27.01 -15.79
N THR A 206 24.89 27.75 -16.09
CA THR A 206 24.29 28.73 -15.20
C THR A 206 22.82 28.44 -15.03
N VAL A 207 22.28 28.62 -13.80
CA VAL A 207 20.89 28.33 -13.49
C VAL A 207 20.12 29.62 -13.28
N ASN A 208 19.01 29.79 -14.03
CA ASN A 208 18.06 30.87 -13.86
C ASN A 208 16.69 30.29 -13.49
N GLY A 209 16.43 30.22 -12.19
CA GLY A 209 15.20 29.57 -11.67
C GLY A 209 15.20 28.05 -11.92
N VAL A 210 14.45 27.59 -12.92
CA VAL A 210 14.36 26.18 -13.34
C VAL A 210 14.88 25.96 -14.77
N VAL A 211 15.57 26.98 -15.32
CA VAL A 211 16.22 26.90 -16.65
C VAL A 211 17.71 26.86 -16.47
N ILE A 212 18.38 25.97 -17.16
CA ILE A 212 19.84 25.83 -17.15
C ILE A 212 20.34 26.25 -18.53
N ASP A 213 21.14 27.32 -18.56
CA ASP A 213 21.89 27.74 -19.72
C ASP A 213 23.25 27.09 -19.72
N VAL A 214 23.65 26.46 -20.81
CA VAL A 214 24.89 25.71 -20.90
C VAL A 214 25.75 26.24 -22.04
N ILE A 215 27.00 26.57 -21.73
CA ILE A 215 28.07 26.89 -22.70
C ILE A 215 29.03 25.70 -22.71
N TYR A 216 29.22 25.09 -23.88
CA TYR A 216 30.15 23.99 -24.04
C TYR A 216 31.20 24.34 -25.14
N LYS A 217 32.46 24.29 -24.76
CA LYS A 217 33.61 24.67 -25.66
C LYS A 217 33.41 26.03 -26.30
N GLY A 218 32.94 27.03 -25.53
CA GLY A 218 32.76 28.40 -25.99
C GLY A 218 31.51 28.63 -26.89
N ARG A 219 30.63 27.62 -27.05
CA ARG A 219 29.37 27.75 -27.77
C ARG A 219 28.22 27.64 -26.82
N GLN A 220 27.31 28.62 -26.87
CA GLN A 220 26.06 28.53 -26.15
C GLN A 220 25.15 27.48 -26.82
N LEU A 221 24.64 26.55 -26.05
CA LEU A 221 23.69 25.54 -26.52
C LEU A 221 22.27 26.09 -26.47
N GLU A 222 21.58 26.07 -27.60
CA GLU A 222 20.17 26.49 -27.72
C GLU A 222 19.32 25.31 -28.20
N PRO A 223 18.06 25.22 -27.73
CA PRO A 223 17.40 26.03 -26.70
C PRO A 223 17.91 25.70 -25.28
N SER A 224 17.87 26.65 -24.34
CA SER A 224 18.24 26.40 -22.92
C SER A 224 17.48 25.20 -22.33
N LEU A 225 18.13 24.44 -21.45
CA LEU A 225 17.53 23.24 -20.83
C LEU A 225 16.49 23.65 -19.78
N ASN A 226 15.21 23.58 -20.14
CA ASN A 226 14.11 23.86 -19.24
C ASN A 226 13.87 22.64 -18.32
N VAL A 227 14.33 22.72 -17.09
CA VAL A 227 14.14 21.66 -16.07
C VAL A 227 12.66 21.42 -15.78
N ALA A 228 11.79 22.42 -15.93
CA ALA A 228 10.34 22.26 -15.74
C ALA A 228 9.70 21.36 -16.81
N GLU A 229 10.19 21.41 -18.03
CA GLU A 229 9.80 20.51 -19.12
C GLU A 229 10.53 19.17 -19.03
N ALA A 230 11.84 19.23 -18.73
CA ALA A 230 12.65 18.05 -18.50
C ALA A 230 12.24 17.25 -17.24
N CYS A 231 11.65 17.92 -16.26
CA CYS A 231 11.14 17.30 -15.04
C CYS A 231 9.63 17.09 -15.12
N SER A 232 9.19 16.10 -15.87
CA SER A 232 7.89 15.46 -15.55
C SER A 232 7.97 14.71 -14.19
N GLY A 233 8.93 15.10 -13.35
CA GLY A 233 9.26 14.49 -12.05
C GLY A 233 8.13 14.47 -11.03
N MET A 234 7.04 15.16 -11.33
CA MET A 234 5.81 15.11 -10.56
C MET A 234 5.01 13.84 -10.74
N ARG A 235 5.13 13.21 -11.90
CA ARG A 235 4.65 11.87 -12.19
C ARG A 235 5.22 10.89 -11.17
N LEU A 236 6.53 11.04 -10.89
CA LEU A 236 7.26 10.18 -9.97
C LEU A 236 6.93 10.47 -8.51
N LEU A 237 6.74 11.73 -8.10
CA LEU A 237 6.46 12.06 -6.70
C LEU A 237 5.13 11.45 -6.23
N MET A 238 4.05 11.61 -7.00
CA MET A 238 2.74 11.04 -6.63
C MET A 238 2.74 9.52 -6.70
N ALA A 239 3.38 8.95 -7.72
CA ALA A 239 3.55 7.50 -7.83
C ALA A 239 4.39 6.95 -6.67
N PHE A 240 5.47 7.62 -6.28
CA PHE A 240 6.32 7.22 -5.16
C PHE A 240 5.62 7.38 -3.82
N LEU A 241 4.83 8.43 -3.64
CA LEU A 241 4.05 8.62 -2.42
C LEU A 241 3.00 7.51 -2.28
N ALA A 242 2.28 7.19 -3.36
CA ALA A 242 1.35 6.07 -3.38
C ALA A 242 2.08 4.74 -3.10
N LEU A 243 3.22 4.50 -3.76
CA LEU A 243 4.05 3.32 -3.52
C LEU A 243 4.55 3.26 -2.07
N GLY A 244 5.03 4.38 -1.51
CA GLY A 244 5.47 4.45 -0.12
C GLY A 244 4.38 4.08 0.87
N VAL A 245 3.15 4.58 0.66
CA VAL A 245 1.98 4.21 1.46
C VAL A 245 1.65 2.73 1.30
N ALA A 246 1.67 2.21 0.06
CA ALA A 246 1.42 0.79 -0.21
C ALA A 246 2.46 -0.10 0.48
N MET A 247 3.74 0.22 0.37
CA MET A 247 4.83 -0.53 1.01
C MET A 247 4.76 -0.46 2.53
N ALA A 248 4.46 0.72 3.10
CA ALA A 248 4.29 0.88 4.54
C ALA A 248 3.12 0.05 5.08
N TYR A 249 2.08 -0.12 4.29
CA TYR A 249 0.92 -0.93 4.67
C TYR A 249 1.18 -2.43 4.54
N LEU A 250 1.83 -2.88 3.47
CA LEU A 250 2.07 -4.29 3.19
C LEU A 250 3.10 -4.92 4.12
N HIS A 251 4.03 -4.14 4.66
CA HIS A 251 5.04 -4.67 5.55
C HIS A 251 4.51 -4.83 6.98
N HIS A 252 4.62 -6.04 7.52
CA HIS A 252 4.31 -6.37 8.91
C HIS A 252 5.45 -5.89 9.83
N ARG A 253 5.67 -4.57 9.88
CA ARG A 253 6.74 -3.94 10.66
C ARG A 253 6.15 -3.03 11.74
N PRO A 254 6.91 -2.70 12.81
CA PRO A 254 6.48 -1.73 13.82
C PRO A 254 6.19 -0.36 13.17
N LEU A 255 5.25 0.39 13.73
CA LEU A 255 4.74 1.64 13.17
C LEU A 255 5.85 2.65 12.83
N TRP A 256 6.89 2.76 13.66
CA TRP A 256 7.98 3.70 13.42
C TRP A 256 8.76 3.38 12.13
N GLN A 257 9.01 2.08 11.84
CA GLN A 257 9.67 1.66 10.59
C GLN A 257 8.82 1.99 9.37
N ARG A 258 7.51 1.80 9.46
CA ARG A 258 6.56 2.19 8.39
C ARG A 258 6.58 3.69 8.17
N LEU A 259 6.63 4.50 9.25
CA LEU A 259 6.71 5.94 9.16
C LEU A 259 8.05 6.40 8.55
N VAL A 260 9.17 5.76 8.89
CA VAL A 260 10.47 6.05 8.27
C VAL A 260 10.44 5.73 6.78
N LEU A 261 9.91 4.56 6.38
CA LEU A 261 9.76 4.21 4.97
C LEU A 261 8.86 5.21 4.23
N LEU A 262 7.77 5.64 4.84
CA LEU A 262 6.88 6.65 4.24
C LEU A 262 7.58 8.01 4.13
N ALA A 263 8.27 8.46 5.17
CA ALA A 263 9.01 9.72 5.17
C ALA A 263 10.19 9.71 4.17
N SER A 264 10.82 8.56 3.96
CA SER A 264 11.91 8.40 2.97
C SER A 264 11.45 8.55 1.52
N THR A 265 10.14 8.47 1.25
CA THR A 265 9.58 8.69 -0.09
C THR A 265 9.99 10.04 -0.67
N ILE A 266 9.96 11.10 0.14
CA ILE A 266 10.29 12.46 -0.30
C ILE A 266 11.77 12.56 -0.68
N PRO A 267 12.75 12.22 0.18
CA PRO A 267 14.16 12.29 -0.20
C PRO A 267 14.53 11.34 -1.35
N ILE A 268 13.93 10.15 -1.45
CA ILE A 268 14.14 9.25 -2.59
C ILE A 268 13.63 9.88 -3.89
N ALA A 269 12.44 10.49 -3.87
CA ALA A 269 11.89 11.17 -5.03
C ALA A 269 12.76 12.36 -5.46
N ILE A 270 13.27 13.15 -4.51
CA ILE A 270 14.19 14.26 -4.77
C ILE A 270 15.48 13.74 -5.41
N PHE A 271 16.07 12.70 -4.85
CA PHE A 271 17.30 12.11 -5.36
C PHE A 271 17.12 11.57 -6.80
N CYS A 272 16.06 10.79 -7.04
CA CYS A 272 15.74 10.30 -8.40
C CYS A 272 15.54 11.45 -9.38
N ASN A 273 14.91 12.55 -8.95
CA ASN A 273 14.73 13.72 -9.80
C ASN A 273 16.05 14.42 -10.11
N ILE A 274 16.95 14.57 -9.13
CA ILE A 274 18.30 15.12 -9.33
C ILE A 274 19.07 14.26 -10.35
N VAL A 275 19.10 12.95 -10.15
CA VAL A 275 19.77 12.02 -11.09
C VAL A 275 19.20 12.18 -12.49
N ARG A 276 17.89 12.23 -12.64
CA ARG A 276 17.22 12.40 -13.91
C ARG A 276 17.63 13.70 -14.62
N VAL A 277 17.55 14.84 -13.91
CA VAL A 277 17.90 16.16 -14.49
C VAL A 277 19.37 16.17 -14.90
N THR A 278 20.25 15.65 -14.06
CA THR A 278 21.69 15.58 -14.34
C THR A 278 21.98 14.72 -15.56
N VAL A 279 21.40 13.52 -15.65
CA VAL A 279 21.56 12.63 -16.83
C VAL A 279 20.98 13.29 -18.07
N THR A 280 19.81 13.93 -17.98
CA THR A 280 19.24 14.69 -19.11
C THR A 280 20.18 15.81 -19.55
N GLY A 281 20.80 16.55 -18.60
CA GLY A 281 21.77 17.59 -18.91
C GLY A 281 23.00 17.05 -19.61
N PHE A 282 23.57 15.91 -19.17
CA PHE A 282 24.68 15.27 -19.86
C PHE A 282 24.30 14.78 -21.27
N ILE A 283 23.14 14.17 -21.45
CA ILE A 283 22.64 13.76 -22.76
C ILE A 283 22.50 14.98 -23.69
N TYR A 284 21.95 16.09 -23.15
CA TYR A 284 21.75 17.34 -23.86
C TYR A 284 23.07 17.88 -24.41
N VAL A 285 24.13 17.88 -23.57
CA VAL A 285 25.43 18.49 -23.91
C VAL A 285 26.33 17.56 -24.73
N LEU A 286 26.43 16.28 -24.31
CA LEU A 286 27.45 15.36 -24.86
C LEU A 286 26.96 14.56 -26.07
N ILE A 287 25.63 14.34 -26.18
CA ILE A 287 25.07 13.52 -27.25
C ILE A 287 24.34 14.41 -28.27
N HIS A 288 23.12 14.79 -28.01
CA HIS A 288 22.34 15.69 -28.86
C HIS A 288 21.06 16.15 -28.17
N PRO A 289 20.66 17.44 -28.29
CA PRO A 289 19.43 17.96 -27.70
C PRO A 289 18.16 17.18 -28.06
N LYS A 290 18.08 16.57 -29.23
CA LYS A 290 16.92 15.75 -29.66
C LYS A 290 16.58 14.62 -28.70
N TYR A 291 17.57 14.03 -28.03
CA TYR A 291 17.38 12.92 -27.09
C TYR A 291 16.89 13.36 -25.71
N THR A 292 16.70 14.65 -25.49
CA THR A 292 16.13 15.17 -24.24
C THR A 292 14.62 15.39 -24.32
N GLN A 293 13.99 15.12 -25.48
CA GLN A 293 12.58 15.33 -25.74
C GLN A 293 11.87 14.05 -26.22
N GLY A 294 10.54 14.03 -26.16
CA GLY A 294 9.72 12.94 -26.68
C GLY A 294 9.94 11.60 -25.98
N ILE A 295 10.01 10.52 -26.75
CA ILE A 295 10.09 9.13 -26.24
C ILE A 295 11.30 8.90 -25.33
N TYR A 296 12.46 9.46 -25.66
CA TYR A 296 13.68 9.33 -24.84
C TYR A 296 13.51 9.94 -23.45
N HIS A 297 12.85 11.09 -23.40
CA HIS A 297 12.51 11.76 -22.15
C HIS A 297 11.59 10.89 -21.28
N ASP A 298 10.57 10.29 -21.88
CA ASP A 298 9.62 9.42 -21.19
C ASP A 298 10.29 8.12 -20.71
N THR A 299 11.17 7.54 -21.55
CA THR A 299 11.96 6.35 -21.19
C THR A 299 12.88 6.62 -20.00
N LEU A 300 13.58 7.76 -19.98
CA LEU A 300 14.42 8.15 -18.85
C LEU A 300 13.58 8.32 -17.57
N GLY A 301 12.37 8.87 -17.70
CA GLY A 301 11.43 8.93 -16.59
C GLY A 301 11.04 7.55 -16.07
N LEU A 302 10.78 6.61 -16.96
CA LEU A 302 10.43 5.24 -16.59
C LEU A 302 11.61 4.52 -15.92
N ALA A 303 12.84 4.79 -16.35
CA ALA A 303 14.06 4.21 -15.76
C ALA A 303 14.28 4.66 -14.29
N MET A 304 13.67 5.77 -13.87
CA MET A 304 13.75 6.19 -12.45
C MET A 304 12.90 5.31 -11.53
N LEU A 305 11.90 4.56 -12.04
CA LEU A 305 11.10 3.65 -11.21
C LEU A 305 11.95 2.50 -10.64
N PRO A 306 12.69 1.71 -11.45
CA PRO A 306 13.58 0.69 -10.88
C PRO A 306 14.63 1.27 -9.92
N LEU A 307 15.15 2.48 -10.18
CA LEU A 307 16.06 3.15 -9.26
C LEU A 307 15.41 3.41 -7.92
N ALA A 308 14.20 3.95 -7.92
CA ALA A 308 13.45 4.20 -6.68
C ALA A 308 13.12 2.90 -5.94
N PHE A 309 12.68 1.85 -6.65
CA PHE A 309 12.45 0.53 -6.05
C PHE A 309 13.72 -0.03 -5.41
N GLY A 310 14.86 0.11 -6.08
CA GLY A 310 16.16 -0.30 -5.55
C GLY A 310 16.54 0.46 -4.26
N LEU A 311 16.33 1.78 -4.24
CA LEU A 311 16.57 2.60 -3.05
C LEU A 311 15.64 2.25 -1.88
N TYR A 312 14.35 2.03 -2.16
CA TYR A 312 13.41 1.55 -1.14
C TYR A 312 13.78 0.16 -0.63
N GLY A 313 14.13 -0.75 -1.54
CA GLY A 313 14.57 -2.10 -1.18
C GLY A 313 15.83 -2.07 -0.34
N PHE A 314 16.80 -1.24 -0.71
CA PHE A 314 18.02 -1.02 0.05
C PHE A 314 17.72 -0.47 1.45
N LEU A 315 16.88 0.57 1.56
CA LEU A 315 16.50 1.14 2.85
C LEU A 315 15.78 0.11 3.73
N ALA A 316 14.86 -0.64 3.15
CA ALA A 316 14.13 -1.69 3.85
C ALA A 316 15.05 -2.81 4.33
N TRP A 317 16.01 -3.23 3.50
CA TRP A 317 17.05 -4.19 3.86
C TRP A 317 17.97 -3.63 4.96
N PHE A 318 18.44 -2.39 4.82
CA PHE A 318 19.29 -1.72 5.80
C PHE A 318 18.61 -1.63 7.17
N MET A 319 17.33 -1.25 7.21
CA MET A 319 16.56 -1.24 8.45
C MET A 319 16.42 -2.63 9.06
N SER A 320 16.25 -3.68 8.24
CA SER A 320 16.20 -5.06 8.74
C SER A 320 17.53 -5.55 9.30
N SER A 321 18.65 -5.04 8.77
CA SER A 321 19.99 -5.39 9.22
C SER A 321 20.38 -4.71 10.53
N LEU A 322 19.85 -3.49 10.76
CA LEU A 322 20.14 -2.71 11.97
C LEU A 322 19.29 -3.15 13.16
N PHE A 323 18.08 -3.59 12.91
CA PHE A 323 17.12 -3.95 13.95
C PHE A 323 16.82 -5.43 13.81
N ILE A 324 17.39 -6.25 14.69
CA ILE A 324 16.98 -7.64 14.87
C ILE A 324 15.57 -7.57 15.47
N GLU A 325 14.55 -8.03 14.74
CA GLU A 325 13.26 -8.32 15.35
C GLU A 325 13.50 -9.38 16.41
N GLU A 326 13.40 -9.04 17.69
CA GLU A 326 13.18 -10.05 18.71
C GLU A 326 11.89 -10.76 18.30
N ALA A 327 12.06 -11.98 17.80
CA ALA A 327 10.93 -12.88 17.58
C ALA A 327 10.17 -12.92 18.90
N ASP A 328 8.90 -12.53 18.85
CA ASP A 328 7.99 -12.55 20.01
C ASP A 328 8.04 -13.96 20.60
N VAL A 329 8.84 -14.12 21.66
CA VAL A 329 9.01 -15.38 22.41
C VAL A 329 7.74 -15.59 23.25
N GLY A 330 6.59 -15.43 22.64
CA GLY A 330 5.25 -15.44 23.24
C GLY A 330 4.39 -16.65 22.96
N GLN A 331 4.94 -17.73 22.38
CA GLN A 331 4.30 -19.03 22.42
C GLN A 331 5.31 -20.07 22.90
N PRO A 332 5.15 -20.64 24.11
CA PRO A 332 5.90 -21.82 24.47
C PRO A 332 5.56 -22.87 23.42
N ALA A 333 6.59 -23.29 22.66
CA ALA A 333 6.46 -24.44 21.79
C ALA A 333 5.87 -25.57 22.61
N ASP A 334 4.68 -26.05 22.24
CA ASP A 334 4.12 -27.26 22.79
C ASP A 334 5.17 -28.37 22.62
N ILE A 335 5.88 -28.64 23.71
CA ILE A 335 6.83 -29.74 23.77
C ILE A 335 5.98 -31.01 23.67
N VAL A 336 5.81 -31.48 22.44
CA VAL A 336 5.23 -32.80 22.19
C VAL A 336 6.19 -33.83 22.75
N VAL A 337 6.04 -34.14 24.03
CA VAL A 337 6.71 -35.28 24.66
C VAL A 337 6.16 -36.55 23.99
N ARG A 338 6.86 -37.01 22.95
CA ARG A 338 6.66 -38.34 22.41
C ARG A 338 7.01 -39.35 23.48
N ARG A 339 6.00 -39.77 24.27
CA ARG A 339 6.14 -40.96 25.11
C ARG A 339 6.39 -42.18 24.21
N HIS A 340 7.62 -42.63 24.19
CA HIS A 340 7.93 -43.98 23.70
C HIS A 340 7.12 -44.96 24.54
N SER A 341 6.07 -45.52 23.95
CA SER A 341 5.44 -46.71 24.49
C SER A 341 6.42 -47.90 24.31
N SER A 342 7.08 -48.24 25.39
CA SER A 342 7.82 -49.51 25.41
C SER A 342 6.84 -50.66 25.17
N ARG A 343 6.92 -51.26 23.99
CA ARG A 343 6.28 -52.52 23.68
C ARG A 343 6.77 -53.54 24.71
N ARG A 344 5.91 -53.94 25.67
CA ARG A 344 6.10 -55.18 26.43
C ARG A 344 5.96 -56.34 25.45
N SER A 345 7.04 -57.11 25.24
CA SER A 345 7.04 -58.40 24.61
C SER A 345 6.11 -59.36 25.38
N PRO A 346 5.36 -60.24 24.67
CA PRO A 346 4.55 -61.27 25.32
C PRO A 346 5.44 -62.31 25.96
N LYS A 347 5.11 -62.68 27.20
CA LYS A 347 5.70 -63.82 27.89
C LYS A 347 5.31 -65.09 27.15
N PRO A 348 6.26 -66.15 27.05
CA PRO A 348 5.92 -67.44 26.52
C PRO A 348 4.98 -68.20 27.49
N GLN A 349 3.93 -68.78 26.93
CA GLN A 349 3.11 -69.78 27.62
C GLN A 349 3.98 -71.02 27.92
N GLN A 350 4.07 -71.40 29.20
CA GLN A 350 4.49 -72.74 29.60
C GLN A 350 3.29 -73.66 29.43
N ASP A 351 3.45 -74.66 28.57
CA ASP A 351 2.61 -75.86 28.51
C ASP A 351 2.97 -76.70 29.73
N ASP A 352 1.98 -76.94 30.58
CA ASP A 352 2.04 -78.08 31.56
C ASP A 352 1.19 -79.19 31.02
N THR A 353 1.88 -80.33 30.80
CA THR A 353 1.34 -81.65 30.61
C THR A 353 0.72 -82.22 31.86
#